data_032e5aed58032fc47773e8e4dc1c04a3
#
_entry.id   032e5aed58032fc47773e8e4dc1c04a3
#
_cell.length_a   1.000
_cell.length_b   1.000
_cell.length_c   1.000
_cell.angle_alpha   90.00
_cell.angle_beta   90.00
_cell.angle_gamma   90.00
#
_symmetry.space_group_name_H-M   'P 1'
#
loop_
_entity.id
_entity.type
_entity.pdbx_description
1 polymer ?
#
loop_
_entity_poly.entity_id
_entity_poly.type
_entity_poly.pdbx_seq_one_letter_code
_entity_poly.pdbx_strand_id
1 'polypeptide(L)'
;IANFYIISIFNKMNVKMNLPLLPLRDIVVFPSMVIPLFVGRDKSINALNNVMTSDKKILLVTQKNSEIDDPKRTDVFNYGCESRILQLLKLPDGTVKVLVEGVKRAKILDFIEEDKFIKCDYELQKDEVSKDEELMSLSAIAIRRLEKLTSINKKIPSETLNSIKDLKDPSSISDHIASHLNMTISEKQQIFETFNVKKRLDSIIKVMENETSIIGVEKRIRGRVKNQMEKTQREY
;
A
#
# COMPACT_ATOMS: atom_id res chain seq x y z
N ILE A 1 32.24 29.81 0.90
CA ILE A 1 31.18 30.01 1.93
C ILE A 1 29.82 30.34 1.24
N ALA A 2 29.79 31.17 0.17
CA ALA A 2 28.54 31.50 -0.54
C ALA A 2 27.86 30.30 -1.21
N ASN A 3 28.62 29.36 -1.78
CA ASN A 3 28.07 28.18 -2.44
C ASN A 3 27.41 27.19 -1.47
N PHE A 4 27.85 27.09 -0.23
CA PHE A 4 27.22 26.25 0.80
C PHE A 4 25.89 26.82 1.29
N TYR A 5 25.75 28.13 1.33
CA TYR A 5 24.50 28.82 1.70
C TYR A 5 23.42 28.68 0.61
N ILE A 6 23.83 28.77 -0.66
CA ILE A 6 22.91 28.61 -1.80
C ILE A 6 22.37 27.18 -1.88
N ILE A 7 23.21 26.16 -1.68
CA ILE A 7 22.80 24.76 -1.64
C ILE A 7 21.87 24.48 -0.44
N SER A 8 22.13 25.12 0.73
CA SER A 8 21.26 25.01 1.91
C SER A 8 19.90 25.68 1.70
N ILE A 9 19.83 26.77 0.94
CA ILE A 9 18.58 27.47 0.62
C ILE A 9 17.79 26.67 -0.44
N PHE A 10 18.45 26.10 -1.44
CA PHE A 10 17.81 25.21 -2.44
C PHE A 10 17.25 23.92 -1.81
N ASN A 11 17.91 23.35 -0.80
CA ASN A 11 17.40 22.19 -0.05
C ASN A 11 16.24 22.53 0.90
N LYS A 12 15.94 23.80 1.14
CA LYS A 12 14.82 24.29 1.97
C LYS A 12 13.65 24.83 1.16
N MET A 13 13.77 24.95 -0.15
CA MET A 13 12.60 25.16 -1.00
C MET A 13 11.89 23.80 -1.15
N ASN A 14 10.93 23.53 -0.25
CA ASN A 14 9.92 22.51 -0.50
C ASN A 14 9.26 22.86 -1.82
N VAL A 15 9.70 22.24 -2.91
CA VAL A 15 9.05 22.38 -4.21
C VAL A 15 7.69 21.76 -4.03
N LYS A 16 6.67 22.60 -3.84
CA LYS A 16 5.28 22.15 -3.88
C LYS A 16 5.05 21.56 -5.26
N MET A 17 4.86 20.25 -5.29
CA MET A 17 4.49 19.53 -6.51
C MET A 17 2.97 19.47 -6.57
N ASN A 18 2.42 19.57 -7.77
CA ASN A 18 0.98 19.52 -8.01
C ASN A 18 0.64 18.35 -8.93
N LEU A 19 -0.31 17.50 -8.55
CA LEU A 19 -0.81 16.39 -9.36
C LEU A 19 -2.32 16.26 -9.22
N PRO A 20 -2.99 15.71 -10.27
CA PRO A 20 -4.32 15.16 -10.11
C PRO A 20 -4.32 14.05 -9.05
N LEU A 21 -5.39 14.05 -8.23
CA LEU A 21 -5.57 13.12 -7.13
C LEU A 21 -6.71 12.16 -7.44
N LEU A 22 -6.48 10.88 -7.18
CA LEU A 22 -7.45 9.81 -7.33
C LEU A 22 -7.75 9.18 -5.96
N PRO A 23 -8.93 9.42 -5.37
CA PRO A 23 -9.35 8.77 -4.14
C PRO A 23 -9.70 7.30 -4.41
N LEU A 24 -9.11 6.39 -3.62
CA LEU A 24 -9.36 4.94 -3.67
C LEU A 24 -10.24 4.52 -2.49
N ARG A 25 -11.20 3.60 -2.72
CA ARG A 25 -12.18 3.22 -1.71
C ARG A 25 -11.62 2.24 -0.68
N ASP A 26 -10.93 1.23 -1.14
CA ASP A 26 -10.68 -0.02 -0.41
C ASP A 26 -9.25 -0.56 -0.55
N ILE A 27 -8.33 0.26 -1.03
CA ILE A 27 -6.94 -0.15 -1.22
C ILE A 27 -5.95 0.93 -0.83
N VAL A 28 -4.85 0.53 -0.19
CA VAL A 28 -3.65 1.33 0.05
C VAL A 28 -2.59 0.89 -0.94
N VAL A 29 -2.13 1.80 -1.79
CA VAL A 29 -1.09 1.53 -2.79
C VAL A 29 0.27 1.86 -2.20
N PHE A 30 1.11 0.84 -2.06
CA PHE A 30 2.50 0.97 -1.58
C PHE A 30 3.46 1.28 -2.73
N PRO A 31 4.63 1.89 -2.46
CA PRO A 31 5.71 1.98 -3.44
C PRO A 31 6.07 0.62 -4.03
N SER A 32 6.42 0.60 -5.31
CA SER A 32 6.73 -0.60 -6.11
C SER A 32 5.57 -1.60 -6.30
N MET A 33 4.38 -1.31 -5.76
CA MET A 33 3.19 -2.12 -6.00
C MET A 33 2.62 -1.84 -7.38
N VAL A 34 2.40 -2.90 -8.18
CA VAL A 34 1.72 -2.81 -9.48
C VAL A 34 0.33 -3.44 -9.33
N ILE A 35 -0.71 -2.66 -9.62
CA ILE A 35 -2.08 -3.11 -9.40
C ILE A 35 -3.05 -2.56 -10.45
N PRO A 36 -4.02 -3.38 -10.91
CA PRO A 36 -5.14 -2.89 -11.70
C PRO A 36 -6.21 -2.25 -10.78
N LEU A 37 -6.67 -1.08 -11.17
CA LEU A 37 -7.76 -0.36 -10.53
C LEU A 37 -8.93 -0.23 -11.51
N PHE A 38 -10.16 -0.30 -11.00
CA PHE A 38 -11.38 -0.04 -11.76
C PHE A 38 -11.97 1.29 -11.31
N VAL A 39 -12.07 2.23 -12.24
CA VAL A 39 -12.43 3.62 -11.96
C VAL A 39 -13.72 3.95 -12.73
N GLY A 40 -14.79 4.27 -11.98
CA GLY A 40 -16.10 4.58 -12.54
C GLY A 40 -16.62 5.99 -12.23
N ARG A 41 -16.01 6.71 -11.28
CA ARG A 41 -16.43 8.07 -10.92
C ARG A 41 -15.93 9.09 -11.95
N ASP A 42 -16.79 10.00 -12.40
CA ASP A 42 -16.50 10.99 -13.45
C ASP A 42 -15.27 11.85 -13.11
N LYS A 43 -15.17 12.37 -11.88
CA LYS A 43 -14.02 13.15 -11.43
C LYS A 43 -12.71 12.34 -11.51
N SER A 44 -12.76 11.06 -11.17
CA SER A 44 -11.62 10.15 -11.23
C SER A 44 -11.21 9.82 -12.67
N ILE A 45 -12.18 9.60 -13.55
CA ILE A 45 -11.95 9.37 -14.99
C ILE A 45 -11.35 10.62 -15.62
N ASN A 46 -11.83 11.80 -15.28
CA ASN A 46 -11.29 13.07 -15.77
C ASN A 46 -9.86 13.29 -15.30
N ALA A 47 -9.52 12.95 -14.03
CA ALA A 47 -8.15 12.98 -13.54
C ALA A 47 -7.23 12.07 -14.37
N LEU A 48 -7.65 10.82 -14.62
CA LEU A 48 -6.91 9.88 -15.47
C LEU A 48 -6.70 10.41 -16.90
N ASN A 49 -7.75 10.94 -17.52
CA ASN A 49 -7.65 11.52 -18.87
C ASN A 49 -6.66 12.70 -18.91
N ASN A 50 -6.65 13.53 -17.88
CA ASN A 50 -5.72 14.67 -17.78
C ASN A 50 -4.26 14.19 -17.73
N VAL A 51 -3.94 13.22 -16.86
CA VAL A 51 -2.55 12.75 -16.71
C VAL A 51 -2.06 11.92 -17.89
N MET A 52 -2.94 11.31 -18.68
CA MET A 52 -2.56 10.58 -19.89
C MET A 52 -2.01 11.48 -20.99
N THR A 53 -2.34 12.78 -20.97
CA THR A 53 -1.83 13.78 -21.91
C THR A 53 -0.55 14.47 -21.40
N SER A 54 -0.07 14.10 -20.21
CA SER A 54 1.11 14.67 -19.56
C SER A 54 2.14 13.59 -19.21
N ASP A 55 2.70 13.60 -18.02
CA ASP A 55 3.76 12.69 -17.56
C ASP A 55 3.25 11.36 -16.99
N LYS A 56 1.95 11.10 -17.06
CA LYS A 56 1.27 9.90 -16.56
C LYS A 56 1.44 9.69 -15.06
N LYS A 57 1.68 10.74 -14.31
CA LYS A 57 1.78 10.71 -12.85
C LYS A 57 0.46 11.13 -12.22
N ILE A 58 0.09 10.44 -11.16
CA ILE A 58 -1.12 10.69 -10.39
C ILE A 58 -0.85 10.43 -8.91
N LEU A 59 -1.51 11.17 -8.03
CA LEU A 59 -1.48 10.88 -6.60
C LEU A 59 -2.65 9.97 -6.23
N LEU A 60 -2.36 8.79 -5.73
CA LEU A 60 -3.35 7.85 -5.20
C LEU A 60 -3.45 8.02 -3.69
N VAL A 61 -4.66 8.21 -3.18
CA VAL A 61 -4.92 8.35 -1.75
C VAL A 61 -6.12 7.50 -1.36
N THR A 62 -6.05 6.84 -0.20
CA THR A 62 -7.12 5.98 0.28
C THR A 62 -8.15 6.79 1.05
N GLN A 63 -9.44 6.48 0.87
CA GLN A 63 -10.54 7.01 1.65
C GLN A 63 -10.58 6.35 3.04
N LYS A 64 -10.98 7.12 4.05
CA LYS A 64 -11.22 6.61 5.41
C LYS A 64 -12.51 5.81 5.50
N ASN A 65 -13.49 6.17 4.67
CA ASN A 65 -14.77 5.46 4.51
C ASN A 65 -15.01 5.20 3.02
N SER A 66 -15.13 3.93 2.65
CA SER A 66 -15.34 3.49 1.27
C SER A 66 -16.72 3.84 0.69
N GLU A 67 -17.71 4.14 1.54
CA GLU A 67 -19.09 4.42 1.14
C GLU A 67 -19.27 5.85 0.58
N ILE A 68 -18.31 6.74 0.81
CA ILE A 68 -18.41 8.13 0.35
C ILE A 68 -18.11 8.21 -1.14
N ASP A 69 -19.09 8.66 -1.93
CA ASP A 69 -18.97 8.78 -3.39
C ASP A 69 -18.17 10.01 -3.83
N ASP A 70 -18.35 11.17 -3.18
CA ASP A 70 -17.62 12.41 -3.46
C ASP A 70 -16.79 12.82 -2.23
N PRO A 71 -15.62 12.17 -2.02
CA PRO A 71 -14.81 12.39 -0.82
C PRO A 71 -14.19 13.80 -0.83
N LYS A 72 -14.24 14.44 0.35
CA LYS A 72 -13.60 15.72 0.63
C LYS A 72 -12.23 15.49 1.31
N ARG A 73 -11.52 16.57 1.58
CA ARG A 73 -10.20 16.50 2.24
C ARG A 73 -10.22 15.70 3.55
N THR A 74 -11.30 15.80 4.33
CA THR A 74 -11.45 15.10 5.60
C THR A 74 -11.68 13.60 5.47
N ASP A 75 -12.15 13.16 4.31
CA ASP A 75 -12.56 11.78 4.04
C ASP A 75 -11.43 10.91 3.51
N VAL A 76 -10.29 11.53 3.18
CA VAL A 76 -9.08 10.82 2.73
C VAL A 76 -7.97 10.91 3.78
N PHE A 77 -7.02 9.98 3.72
CA PHE A 77 -5.84 10.03 4.57
C PHE A 77 -4.90 11.19 4.19
N ASN A 78 -3.96 11.49 5.08
CA ASN A 78 -3.02 12.60 4.88
C ASN A 78 -1.85 12.22 3.97
N TYR A 79 -1.58 10.94 3.83
CA TYR A 79 -0.51 10.40 3.01
C TYR A 79 -1.07 9.49 1.95
N GLY A 80 -0.52 9.62 0.74
CA GLY A 80 -0.83 8.81 -0.42
C GLY A 80 0.44 8.41 -1.17
N CYS A 81 0.28 7.82 -2.33
CA CYS A 81 1.37 7.34 -3.17
C CYS A 81 1.40 8.09 -4.50
N GLU A 82 2.49 8.83 -4.77
CA GLU A 82 2.79 9.24 -6.14
C GLU A 82 2.94 7.98 -6.97
N SER A 83 2.17 7.87 -8.03
CA SER A 83 2.08 6.67 -8.84
C SER A 83 2.17 6.99 -10.31
N ARG A 84 2.56 6.00 -11.11
CA ARG A 84 2.64 6.09 -12.56
C ARG A 84 1.57 5.22 -13.20
N ILE A 85 0.92 5.72 -14.24
CA ILE A 85 0.00 4.95 -15.05
C ILE A 85 0.82 4.16 -16.08
N LEU A 86 0.72 2.82 -16.02
CA LEU A 86 1.39 1.92 -16.97
C LEU A 86 0.50 1.64 -18.18
N GLN A 87 -0.81 1.42 -17.94
CA GLN A 87 -1.79 1.10 -18.98
C GLN A 87 -3.17 1.61 -18.58
N LEU A 88 -3.94 2.07 -19.56
CA LEU A 88 -5.33 2.48 -19.39
C LEU A 88 -6.19 1.85 -20.48
N LEU A 89 -7.30 1.22 -20.07
CA LEU A 89 -8.28 0.59 -20.96
C LEU A 89 -9.69 1.10 -20.61
N LYS A 90 -10.37 1.69 -21.56
CA LYS A 90 -11.78 2.07 -21.42
C LYS A 90 -12.66 0.86 -21.70
N LEU A 91 -13.57 0.55 -20.79
CA LEU A 91 -14.52 -0.56 -20.92
C LEU A 91 -15.83 -0.09 -21.56
N PRO A 92 -16.62 -1.01 -22.16
CA PRO A 92 -17.87 -0.64 -22.83
C PRO A 92 -18.94 -0.03 -21.93
N ASP A 93 -18.90 -0.32 -20.63
CA ASP A 93 -19.81 0.22 -19.60
C ASP A 93 -19.43 1.64 -19.11
N GLY A 94 -18.38 2.24 -19.68
CA GLY A 94 -17.85 3.53 -19.28
C GLY A 94 -16.83 3.49 -18.15
N THR A 95 -16.65 2.36 -17.50
CA THR A 95 -15.59 2.16 -16.49
C THR A 95 -14.21 2.16 -17.14
N VAL A 96 -13.22 2.65 -16.42
CA VAL A 96 -11.82 2.64 -16.86
C VAL A 96 -11.03 1.65 -16.00
N LYS A 97 -10.43 0.67 -16.65
CA LYS A 97 -9.42 -0.19 -16.03
C LYS A 97 -8.06 0.43 -16.22
N VAL A 98 -7.36 0.72 -15.14
CA VAL A 98 -6.02 1.33 -15.18
C VAL A 98 -5.03 0.48 -14.41
N LEU A 99 -3.87 0.20 -15.01
CA LEU A 99 -2.74 -0.44 -14.35
C LEU A 99 -1.82 0.66 -13.83
N VAL A 100 -1.58 0.67 -12.54
CA VAL A 100 -0.76 1.68 -11.86
C VAL A 100 0.41 1.04 -11.13
N GLU A 101 1.50 1.80 -11.04
CA GLU A 101 2.68 1.47 -10.24
C GLU A 101 2.86 2.55 -9.18
N GLY A 102 2.87 2.16 -7.90
CA GLY A 102 3.25 3.05 -6.81
C GLY A 102 4.74 3.38 -6.89
N VAL A 103 5.10 4.65 -6.73
CA VAL A 103 6.49 5.10 -6.87
C VAL A 103 7.05 5.60 -5.55
N LYS A 104 6.40 6.58 -4.92
CA LYS A 104 6.89 7.21 -3.69
C LYS A 104 5.76 7.62 -2.78
N ARG A 105 6.01 7.57 -1.48
CA ARG A 105 5.14 8.14 -0.47
C ARG A 105 5.07 9.66 -0.61
N ALA A 106 3.90 10.21 -0.41
CA ALA A 106 3.65 11.64 -0.51
C ALA A 106 2.69 12.10 0.59
N LYS A 107 2.99 13.25 1.18
CA LYS A 107 2.10 13.96 2.10
C LYS A 107 1.27 14.96 1.33
N ILE A 108 -0.03 14.95 1.50
CA ILE A 108 -0.94 15.91 0.91
C ILE A 108 -0.88 17.18 1.74
N LEU A 109 -0.51 18.30 1.10
CA LEU A 109 -0.42 19.62 1.71
C LEU A 109 -1.72 20.38 1.52
N ASP A 110 -2.25 20.38 0.29
CA ASP A 110 -3.48 21.04 -0.06
C ASP A 110 -4.34 20.17 -0.98
N PHE A 111 -5.67 20.30 -0.87
CA PHE A 111 -6.65 19.54 -1.61
C PHE A 111 -7.51 20.52 -2.39
N ILE A 112 -7.29 20.59 -3.69
CA ILE A 112 -7.86 21.59 -4.57
C ILE A 112 -8.97 20.93 -5.39
N GLU A 113 -10.22 21.29 -5.07
CA GLU A 113 -11.36 20.86 -5.88
C GLU A 113 -11.47 21.74 -7.11
N GLU A 114 -11.32 21.15 -8.29
CA GLU A 114 -11.65 21.78 -9.57
C GLU A 114 -12.97 21.20 -10.09
N ASP A 115 -13.62 21.90 -11.02
CA ASP A 115 -14.93 21.46 -11.57
C ASP A 115 -14.88 20.04 -12.15
N LYS A 116 -13.77 19.67 -12.76
CA LYS A 116 -13.64 18.40 -13.50
C LYS A 116 -13.00 17.27 -12.69
N PHE A 117 -12.05 17.58 -11.81
CA PHE A 117 -11.32 16.60 -11.00
C PHE A 117 -10.63 17.28 -9.82
N ILE A 118 -10.09 16.47 -8.92
CA ILE A 118 -9.37 16.95 -7.74
C ILE A 118 -7.87 17.00 -8.05
N LYS A 119 -7.22 18.10 -7.65
CA LYS A 119 -5.77 18.25 -7.60
C LYS A 119 -5.28 18.32 -6.17
N CYS A 120 -4.02 18.07 -5.95
CA CYS A 120 -3.38 18.28 -4.66
C CYS A 120 -1.98 18.87 -4.82
N ASP A 121 -1.65 19.76 -3.90
CA ASP A 121 -0.27 20.08 -3.61
C ASP A 121 0.27 19.03 -2.64
N TYR A 122 1.47 18.51 -2.89
CA TYR A 122 2.06 17.47 -2.09
C TYR A 122 3.57 17.61 -1.96
N GLU A 123 4.13 16.92 -0.98
CA GLU A 123 5.57 16.76 -0.80
C GLU A 123 5.93 15.28 -0.70
N LEU A 124 7.03 14.90 -1.34
CA LEU A 124 7.53 13.53 -1.26
C LEU A 124 8.10 13.24 0.11
N GLN A 125 7.79 12.06 0.62
CA GLN A 125 8.31 11.55 1.88
C GLN A 125 9.40 10.53 1.62
N LYS A 126 10.46 10.59 2.42
CA LYS A 126 11.57 9.64 2.36
C LYS A 126 11.47 8.67 3.53
N ASP A 127 11.81 7.42 3.25
CA ASP A 127 11.97 6.44 4.30
C ASP A 127 13.24 6.71 5.12
N GLU A 128 13.16 6.47 6.42
CA GLU A 128 14.28 6.50 7.35
C GLU A 128 14.91 5.10 7.38
N VAL A 129 15.98 4.94 6.60
CA VAL A 129 16.71 3.69 6.46
C VAL A 129 18.00 3.77 7.24
N SER A 130 18.13 3.01 8.32
CA SER A 130 19.42 2.81 9.00
C SER A 130 20.26 1.79 8.22
N LYS A 131 21.56 2.02 8.16
CA LYS A 131 22.50 1.08 7.50
C LYS A 131 23.20 0.23 8.56
N ASP A 132 22.45 -0.57 9.31
CA ASP A 132 22.99 -1.41 10.37
C ASP A 132 22.59 -2.89 10.19
N GLU A 133 23.31 -3.77 10.89
CA GLU A 133 23.08 -5.22 10.85
C GLU A 133 21.68 -5.60 11.38
N GLU A 134 21.12 -4.80 12.29
CA GLU A 134 19.80 -5.04 12.86
C GLU A 134 18.71 -4.94 11.78
N LEU A 135 18.76 -3.92 10.91
CA LEU A 135 17.80 -3.76 9.83
C LEU A 135 17.87 -4.93 8.84
N MET A 136 19.07 -5.39 8.51
CA MET A 136 19.26 -6.56 7.63
C MET A 136 18.70 -7.82 8.28
N SER A 137 18.94 -7.99 9.59
CA SER A 137 18.41 -9.12 10.36
C SER A 137 16.87 -9.11 10.41
N LEU A 138 16.25 -7.95 10.66
CA LEU A 138 14.79 -7.79 10.63
C LEU A 138 14.20 -8.12 9.26
N SER A 139 14.85 -7.70 8.19
CA SER A 139 14.41 -8.02 6.82
C SER A 139 14.43 -9.54 6.58
N ALA A 140 15.49 -10.22 7.00
CA ALA A 140 15.59 -11.67 6.89
C ALA A 140 14.56 -12.40 7.76
N ILE A 141 14.27 -11.90 8.97
CA ILE A 141 13.22 -12.42 9.85
C ILE A 141 11.85 -12.23 9.18
N ALA A 142 11.54 -11.07 8.62
CA ALA A 142 10.28 -10.80 7.95
C ALA A 142 10.04 -11.76 6.79
N ILE A 143 11.05 -12.01 5.95
CA ILE A 143 10.95 -12.98 4.84
C ILE A 143 10.67 -14.39 5.39
N ARG A 144 11.37 -14.84 6.42
CA ARG A 144 11.13 -16.16 7.03
C ARG A 144 9.74 -16.29 7.66
N ARG A 145 9.21 -15.22 8.26
CA ARG A 145 7.83 -15.21 8.78
C ARG A 145 6.80 -15.28 7.65
N LEU A 146 7.06 -14.59 6.55
CA LEU A 146 6.24 -14.69 5.35
C LEU A 146 6.24 -16.10 4.77
N GLU A 147 7.38 -16.76 4.66
CA GLU A 147 7.47 -18.17 4.23
C GLU A 147 6.62 -19.09 5.10
N LYS A 148 6.73 -18.95 6.42
CA LYS A 148 5.93 -19.72 7.36
C LYS A 148 4.43 -19.45 7.16
N LEU A 149 4.04 -18.19 7.04
CA LEU A 149 2.64 -17.81 6.81
C LEU A 149 2.11 -18.40 5.51
N THR A 150 2.86 -18.30 4.41
CA THR A 150 2.46 -18.83 3.10
C THR A 150 2.35 -20.37 3.08
N SER A 151 3.17 -21.06 3.87
CA SER A 151 3.09 -22.53 3.99
C SER A 151 1.79 -23.01 4.62
N ILE A 152 1.19 -22.22 5.50
CA ILE A 152 -0.06 -22.58 6.21
C ILE A 152 -1.30 -21.89 5.63
N ASN A 153 -1.11 -20.75 4.97
CA ASN A 153 -2.14 -19.95 4.30
C ASN A 153 -1.76 -19.74 2.83
N LYS A 154 -2.34 -20.54 1.94
CA LYS A 154 -2.04 -20.53 0.49
C LYS A 154 -2.59 -19.30 -0.27
N LYS A 155 -2.98 -18.23 0.43
CA LYS A 155 -3.50 -17.00 -0.21
C LYS A 155 -2.42 -16.20 -0.93
N ILE A 156 -1.15 -16.33 -0.51
CA ILE A 156 -0.02 -15.64 -1.15
C ILE A 156 0.62 -16.63 -2.14
N PRO A 157 0.68 -16.30 -3.45
CA PRO A 157 1.30 -17.17 -4.44
C PRO A 157 2.80 -17.36 -4.19
N SER A 158 3.33 -18.53 -4.57
CA SER A 158 4.77 -18.85 -4.43
C SER A 158 5.66 -17.91 -5.24
N GLU A 159 5.18 -17.44 -6.39
CA GLU A 159 5.89 -16.49 -7.25
C GLU A 159 6.10 -15.16 -6.53
N THR A 160 5.09 -14.69 -5.79
CA THR A 160 5.19 -13.48 -4.98
C THR A 160 6.24 -13.60 -3.88
N LEU A 161 6.27 -14.75 -3.19
CA LEU A 161 7.28 -15.03 -2.17
C LEU A 161 8.68 -15.02 -2.76
N ASN A 162 8.88 -15.66 -3.92
CA ASN A 162 10.17 -15.69 -4.60
C ASN A 162 10.61 -14.27 -5.02
N SER A 163 9.70 -13.47 -5.58
CA SER A 163 10.00 -12.08 -5.94
C SER A 163 10.45 -11.25 -4.73
N ILE A 164 9.81 -11.45 -3.56
CA ILE A 164 10.20 -10.74 -2.33
C ILE A 164 11.57 -11.19 -1.83
N LYS A 165 11.91 -12.47 -1.94
CA LYS A 165 13.23 -13.01 -1.56
C LYS A 165 14.37 -12.43 -2.38
N ASP A 166 14.11 -12.07 -3.63
CA ASP A 166 15.12 -11.49 -4.54
C ASP A 166 15.37 -10.01 -4.25
N LEU A 167 14.52 -9.35 -3.46
CA LEU A 167 14.70 -7.96 -3.06
C LEU A 167 15.84 -7.82 -2.06
N LYS A 168 16.63 -6.76 -2.22
CA LYS A 168 17.77 -6.44 -1.32
C LYS A 168 17.50 -5.22 -0.43
N ASP A 169 16.61 -4.34 -0.86
CA ASP A 169 16.28 -3.12 -0.14
C ASP A 169 15.22 -3.38 0.94
N PRO A 170 15.54 -3.14 2.23
CA PRO A 170 14.62 -3.37 3.34
C PRO A 170 13.30 -2.61 3.24
N SER A 171 13.31 -1.40 2.68
CA SER A 171 12.09 -0.62 2.46
C SER A 171 11.17 -1.32 1.45
N SER A 172 11.71 -1.73 0.31
CA SER A 172 10.98 -2.48 -0.72
C SER A 172 10.46 -3.83 -0.19
N ILE A 173 11.26 -4.56 0.59
CA ILE A 173 10.84 -5.81 1.24
C ILE A 173 9.62 -5.55 2.13
N SER A 174 9.68 -4.53 3.00
CA SER A 174 8.58 -4.20 3.90
C SER A 174 7.30 -3.84 3.15
N ASP A 175 7.40 -3.04 2.10
CA ASP A 175 6.26 -2.59 1.31
C ASP A 175 5.59 -3.75 0.54
N HIS A 176 6.39 -4.61 -0.08
CA HIS A 176 5.86 -5.79 -0.77
C HIS A 176 5.18 -6.76 0.20
N ILE A 177 5.77 -7.03 1.36
CA ILE A 177 5.11 -7.87 2.38
C ILE A 177 3.79 -7.25 2.81
N ALA A 178 3.79 -5.95 3.20
CA ALA A 178 2.59 -5.26 3.70
C ALA A 178 1.44 -5.26 2.67
N SER A 179 1.74 -5.13 1.38
CA SER A 179 0.73 -5.13 0.32
C SER A 179 -0.05 -6.44 0.24
N HIS A 180 0.56 -7.57 0.60
CA HIS A 180 -0.03 -8.91 0.52
C HIS A 180 -0.65 -9.43 1.83
N LEU A 181 -0.42 -8.75 2.97
CA LEU A 181 -0.99 -9.16 4.25
C LEU A 181 -2.48 -8.85 4.33
N ASN A 182 -3.19 -9.72 5.05
CA ASN A 182 -4.62 -9.52 5.34
C ASN A 182 -4.79 -8.56 6.51
N MET A 183 -4.94 -7.29 6.20
CA MET A 183 -5.10 -6.20 7.16
C MET A 183 -6.26 -5.30 6.74
N THR A 184 -6.86 -4.63 7.70
CA THR A 184 -7.83 -3.55 7.44
C THR A 184 -7.15 -2.38 6.73
N ILE A 185 -7.94 -1.53 6.07
CA ILE A 185 -7.42 -0.32 5.41
C ILE A 185 -6.67 0.58 6.39
N SER A 186 -7.21 0.75 7.60
CA SER A 186 -6.57 1.57 8.65
C SER A 186 -5.20 1.00 9.08
N GLU A 187 -5.10 -0.32 9.25
CA GLU A 187 -3.83 -0.98 9.58
C GLU A 187 -2.82 -0.86 8.45
N LYS A 188 -3.24 -1.08 7.19
CA LYS A 188 -2.37 -0.87 6.02
C LYS A 188 -1.89 0.56 5.91
N GLN A 189 -2.77 1.53 6.13
CA GLN A 189 -2.42 2.94 6.11
C GLN A 189 -1.43 3.30 7.22
N GLN A 190 -1.61 2.76 8.42
CA GLN A 190 -0.68 2.97 9.53
C GLN A 190 0.72 2.45 9.20
N ILE A 191 0.82 1.27 8.59
CA ILE A 191 2.11 0.73 8.09
C ILE A 191 2.67 1.63 6.98
N PHE A 192 1.83 2.08 6.04
CA PHE A 192 2.22 2.99 4.98
C PHE A 192 2.80 4.30 5.52
N GLU A 193 2.24 4.85 6.59
CA GLU A 193 2.67 6.09 7.25
C GLU A 193 3.87 5.90 8.20
N THR A 194 4.36 4.68 8.39
CA THR A 194 5.53 4.38 9.21
C THR A 194 6.80 4.53 8.36
N PHE A 195 7.42 5.72 8.38
CA PHE A 195 8.61 6.03 7.56
C PHE A 195 9.89 5.38 8.07
N ASN A 196 9.97 5.08 9.36
CA ASN A 196 11.09 4.34 9.94
C ASN A 196 10.98 2.86 9.56
N VAL A 197 11.90 2.37 8.72
CA VAL A 197 11.83 1.04 8.11
C VAL A 197 11.97 -0.09 9.15
N LYS A 198 12.76 0.10 10.21
CA LYS A 198 12.84 -0.88 11.32
C LYS A 198 11.48 -1.04 12.00
N LYS A 199 10.86 0.08 12.41
CA LYS A 199 9.54 0.06 13.06
C LYS A 199 8.47 -0.53 12.13
N ARG A 200 8.57 -0.27 10.83
CA ARG A 200 7.67 -0.85 9.82
C ARG A 200 7.81 -2.36 9.74
N LEU A 201 9.04 -2.88 9.66
CA LEU A 201 9.31 -4.31 9.66
C LEU A 201 8.87 -5.00 10.96
N ASP A 202 9.13 -4.39 12.13
CA ASP A 202 8.64 -4.90 13.41
C ASP A 202 7.12 -5.03 13.44
N SER A 203 6.40 -4.01 12.93
CA SER A 203 4.94 -4.03 12.85
C SER A 203 4.44 -5.15 11.93
N ILE A 204 5.07 -5.32 10.76
CA ILE A 204 4.74 -6.36 9.79
C ILE A 204 4.99 -7.75 10.36
N ILE A 205 6.12 -7.96 11.07
CA ILE A 205 6.44 -9.24 11.72
C ILE A 205 5.36 -9.59 12.75
N LYS A 206 4.94 -8.62 13.60
CA LYS A 206 3.88 -8.82 14.58
C LYS A 206 2.55 -9.20 13.93
N VAL A 207 2.17 -8.56 12.82
CA VAL A 207 0.96 -8.89 12.06
C VAL A 207 1.01 -10.33 11.57
N MET A 208 2.14 -10.75 10.96
CA MET A 208 2.31 -12.11 10.46
C MET A 208 2.30 -13.17 11.58
N GLU A 209 2.90 -12.87 12.73
CA GLU A 209 2.89 -13.76 13.90
C GLU A 209 1.48 -13.94 14.46
N ASN A 210 0.73 -12.84 14.54
CA ASN A 210 -0.66 -12.88 14.99
C ASN A 210 -1.54 -13.69 14.03
N GLU A 211 -1.44 -13.45 12.71
CA GLU A 211 -2.18 -14.22 11.70
C GLU A 211 -1.83 -15.72 11.75
N THR A 212 -0.55 -16.04 11.89
CA THR A 212 -0.08 -17.44 12.06
C THR A 212 -0.71 -18.10 13.28
N SER A 213 -0.78 -17.37 14.40
CA SER A 213 -1.37 -17.88 15.65
C SER A 213 -2.87 -18.13 15.51
N ILE A 214 -3.61 -17.22 14.88
CA ILE A 214 -5.05 -17.35 14.63
C ILE A 214 -5.34 -18.59 13.78
N ILE A 215 -4.61 -18.79 12.67
CA ILE A 215 -4.77 -19.97 11.80
C ILE A 215 -4.50 -21.27 12.58
N GLY A 216 -3.50 -21.26 13.46
CA GLY A 216 -3.20 -22.42 14.32
C GLY A 216 -4.32 -22.77 15.29
N VAL A 217 -4.98 -21.76 15.87
CA VAL A 217 -6.16 -21.95 16.74
C VAL A 217 -7.35 -22.47 15.94
N GLU A 218 -7.64 -21.88 14.77
CA GLU A 218 -8.74 -22.34 13.91
C GLU A 218 -8.58 -23.80 13.48
N LYS A 219 -7.38 -24.22 13.09
CA LYS A 219 -7.10 -25.62 12.74
C LYS A 219 -7.40 -26.58 13.91
N ARG A 220 -6.99 -26.19 15.14
CA ARG A 220 -7.25 -27.00 16.33
C ARG A 220 -8.75 -27.12 16.63
N ILE A 221 -9.49 -26.02 16.51
CA ILE A 221 -10.96 -26.01 16.73
C ILE A 221 -11.64 -26.91 15.69
N ARG A 222 -11.32 -26.75 14.40
CA ARG A 222 -11.89 -27.58 13.34
C ARG A 222 -11.59 -29.07 13.56
N GLY A 223 -10.37 -29.43 13.98
CA GLY A 223 -10.01 -30.81 14.30
C GLY A 223 -10.84 -31.38 15.46
N ARG A 224 -11.07 -30.62 16.52
CA ARG A 224 -11.93 -31.03 17.64
C ARG A 224 -13.37 -31.26 17.21
N VAL A 225 -13.94 -30.31 16.47
CA VAL A 225 -15.33 -30.41 15.97
C VAL A 225 -15.48 -31.66 15.09
N LYS A 226 -14.55 -31.88 14.15
CA LYS A 226 -14.56 -33.05 13.28
C LYS A 226 -14.53 -34.37 14.10
N ASN A 227 -13.60 -34.48 15.07
CA ASN A 227 -13.48 -35.67 15.91
C ASN A 227 -14.75 -35.89 16.76
N GLN A 228 -15.40 -34.82 17.21
CA GLN A 228 -16.65 -34.97 17.97
C GLN A 228 -17.80 -35.41 17.09
N MET A 229 -17.93 -34.90 15.88
CA MET A 229 -18.92 -35.35 14.91
C MET A 229 -18.73 -36.82 14.53
N GLU A 230 -17.48 -37.24 14.29
CA GLU A 230 -17.17 -38.64 13.98
C GLU A 230 -17.49 -39.59 15.15
N LYS A 231 -17.29 -39.15 16.41
CA LYS A 231 -17.71 -39.95 17.59
C LYS A 231 -19.21 -40.08 17.65
N THR A 232 -19.94 -38.95 17.52
CA THR A 232 -21.40 -38.96 17.56
C THR A 232 -22.00 -39.85 16.45
N GLN A 233 -21.43 -39.85 15.25
CA GLN A 233 -21.86 -40.70 14.14
C GLN A 233 -21.62 -42.21 14.42
N ARG A 234 -20.58 -42.54 15.18
CA ARG A 234 -20.31 -43.98 15.56
C ARG A 234 -21.19 -44.45 16.68
N GLU A 235 -21.72 -43.56 17.50
CA GLU A 235 -22.62 -43.89 18.62
C GLU A 235 -24.09 -44.05 18.19
N TYR A 236 -24.44 -43.56 16.96
CA TYR A 236 -25.75 -43.82 16.31
C TYR A 236 -25.69 -45.01 15.38
#